data_b6932832bee73897dc7c9d070f9a0d0e
#
_entry.id   b6932832bee73897dc7c9d070f9a0d0e
#
_cell.length_a   1.000
_cell.length_b   1.000
_cell.length_c   1.000
_cell.angle_alpha   90.00
_cell.angle_beta   90.00
_cell.angle_gamma   90.00
#
_symmetry.space_group_name_H-M   'P 1'
#
loop_
_entity.id
_entity.type
_entity.pdbx_description
1 polymer ?
#
loop_
_entity_poly.entity_id
_entity_poly.type
_entity_poly.pdbx_seq_one_letter_code
_entity_poly.pdbx_strand_id
1 'polypeptide(L)'
;MAQTDLAIVIPAYKGTFLRETLESVARQTDRRFHLYIGDDCSPHGLNEIVKDFEGRIPMTYHRFDTNLGGTDLVAQWERCIALTQGEPWIWLFSDDDVMGPECVREFYEVPEDVRKNAVIHFNINIINDKSTVIKRPAEYPAQISAEEYLYLKLNGKIISYVVEFIFPRAIYDHIGGFVNFDLAWGSDFMTWLRMATESERGIMTVKPTEKAMVNWRMSTENISPNKTYAIEKRKIESLIGNAAYIRALLKQYPKHYDGVEKEFRFVKFPFGEILRNRNLFTLKEIHEFTEHYRKHVGFTTHAIVCELYILISKYLLRHER
;
A
#
# COMPACT_ATOMS: atom_id res chain seq x y z
N MET A 1 10.75 28.75 14.85
CA MET A 1 9.72 27.76 14.45
C MET A 1 10.35 26.40 14.64
N ALA A 2 9.64 25.44 15.22
CA ALA A 2 10.15 24.08 15.27
C ALA A 2 10.37 23.58 13.84
N GLN A 3 11.49 22.92 13.58
CA GLN A 3 11.79 22.37 12.27
C GLN A 3 10.72 21.35 11.91
N THR A 4 10.13 21.48 10.74
CA THR A 4 9.08 20.56 10.26
C THR A 4 9.78 19.43 9.52
N ASP A 5 9.87 18.26 10.16
CA ASP A 5 10.64 17.16 9.63
C ASP A 5 9.77 16.09 8.93
N LEU A 6 8.44 16.16 9.06
CA LEU A 6 7.50 15.22 8.49
C LEU A 6 6.64 15.88 7.41
N ALA A 7 6.74 15.36 6.18
CA ALA A 7 5.81 15.65 5.10
C ALA A 7 4.64 14.64 5.13
N ILE A 8 3.42 15.11 5.35
CA ILE A 8 2.21 14.33 5.10
C ILE A 8 1.76 14.67 3.68
N VAL A 9 1.62 13.67 2.81
CA VAL A 9 1.29 13.86 1.39
C VAL A 9 -0.03 13.18 1.08
N ILE A 10 -1.00 13.93 0.59
CA ILE A 10 -2.32 13.43 0.20
C ILE A 10 -2.49 13.62 -1.31
N PRO A 11 -2.33 12.55 -2.11
CA PRO A 11 -2.84 12.53 -3.48
C PRO A 11 -4.37 12.54 -3.42
N ALA A 12 -5.00 13.62 -3.86
CA ALA A 12 -6.42 13.87 -3.69
C ALA A 12 -7.16 13.86 -5.03
N TYR A 13 -8.28 13.14 -5.08
CA TYR A 13 -9.19 13.12 -6.22
C TYR A 13 -10.65 13.06 -5.79
N LYS A 14 -10.95 12.29 -4.71
CA LYS A 14 -12.29 12.10 -4.19
C LYS A 14 -12.63 13.22 -3.19
N GLY A 15 -13.82 13.81 -3.31
CA GLY A 15 -14.28 14.87 -2.40
C GLY A 15 -15.08 14.35 -1.20
N THR A 16 -15.62 13.12 -1.30
CA THR A 16 -16.61 12.57 -0.37
C THR A 16 -16.13 12.57 1.08
N PHE A 17 -14.89 12.15 1.32
CA PHE A 17 -14.32 11.99 2.67
C PHE A 17 -13.17 12.96 2.97
N LEU A 18 -12.73 13.78 2.00
CA LEU A 18 -11.58 14.67 2.16
C LEU A 18 -11.72 15.61 3.38
N ARG A 19 -12.92 16.12 3.64
CA ARG A 19 -13.17 16.96 4.82
C ARG A 19 -12.87 16.23 6.11
N GLU A 20 -13.32 14.99 6.26
CA GLU A 20 -13.07 14.17 7.45
C GLU A 20 -11.58 13.85 7.61
N THR A 21 -10.91 13.51 6.50
CA THR A 21 -9.46 13.34 6.47
C THR A 21 -8.73 14.57 6.97
N LEU A 22 -9.04 15.77 6.44
CA LEU A 22 -8.42 17.01 6.85
C LEU A 22 -8.73 17.39 8.30
N GLU A 23 -9.95 17.14 8.80
CA GLU A 23 -10.27 17.29 10.21
C GLU A 23 -9.41 16.36 11.10
N SER A 24 -9.10 15.17 10.65
CA SER A 24 -8.24 14.23 11.38
C SER A 24 -6.78 14.74 11.47
N VAL A 25 -6.29 15.33 10.39
CA VAL A 25 -4.96 15.98 10.36
C VAL A 25 -4.97 17.26 11.21
N ALA A 26 -6.04 18.07 11.15
CA ALA A 26 -6.17 19.28 11.96
C ALA A 26 -6.19 19.00 13.47
N ARG A 27 -6.62 17.81 13.88
CA ARG A 27 -6.70 17.38 15.30
C ARG A 27 -5.42 16.74 15.83
N GLN A 28 -4.35 16.65 15.04
CA GLN A 28 -3.08 16.11 15.53
C GLN A 28 -2.57 16.94 16.71
N THR A 29 -2.21 16.28 17.80
CA THR A 29 -1.71 16.92 19.04
C THR A 29 -0.28 17.43 18.90
N ASP A 30 0.51 16.85 18.01
CA ASP A 30 1.83 17.33 17.59
C ASP A 30 1.72 17.98 16.21
N ARG A 31 2.29 19.16 16.04
CA ARG A 31 2.19 19.97 14.83
C ARG A 31 3.48 20.04 14.03
N ARG A 32 4.45 19.20 14.32
CA ARG A 32 5.73 19.12 13.60
C ARG A 32 5.61 18.42 12.27
N PHE A 33 4.64 18.81 11.44
CA PHE A 33 4.45 18.32 10.07
C PHE A 33 4.05 19.44 9.14
N HIS A 34 4.23 19.22 7.84
CA HIS A 34 3.63 20.02 6.77
C HIS A 34 2.78 19.10 5.90
N LEU A 35 1.56 19.54 5.58
CA LEU A 35 0.63 18.80 4.72
C LEU A 35 0.76 19.28 3.28
N TYR A 36 0.93 18.32 2.37
CA TYR A 36 0.93 18.55 0.92
C TYR A 36 -0.27 17.84 0.31
N ILE A 37 -1.13 18.62 -0.36
CA ILE A 37 -2.32 18.09 -1.04
C ILE A 37 -2.12 18.25 -2.53
N GLY A 38 -1.99 17.15 -3.27
CA GLY A 38 -1.89 17.13 -4.72
C GLY A 38 -3.22 16.75 -5.35
N ASP A 39 -4.02 17.75 -5.75
CA ASP A 39 -5.31 17.57 -6.42
C ASP A 39 -5.08 17.08 -7.86
N ASP A 40 -5.50 15.88 -8.15
CA ASP A 40 -5.33 15.17 -9.42
C ASP A 40 -6.35 15.63 -10.50
N CYS A 41 -6.49 16.93 -10.68
CA CYS A 41 -7.49 17.53 -11.57
C CYS A 41 -8.92 17.08 -11.25
N SER A 42 -9.26 17.00 -9.97
CA SER A 42 -10.54 16.50 -9.49
C SER A 42 -11.71 17.34 -9.98
N PRO A 43 -12.84 16.73 -10.41
CA PRO A 43 -14.07 17.46 -10.74
C PRO A 43 -14.88 17.85 -9.49
N HIS A 44 -14.44 17.48 -8.27
CA HIS A 44 -15.24 17.59 -7.04
C HIS A 44 -15.02 18.86 -6.22
N GLY A 45 -14.34 19.89 -6.78
CA GLY A 45 -14.18 21.18 -6.09
C GLY A 45 -13.38 21.09 -4.79
N LEU A 46 -12.29 20.29 -4.76
CA LEU A 46 -11.51 20.05 -3.56
C LEU A 46 -10.93 21.33 -2.95
N ASN A 47 -10.63 22.33 -3.78
CA ASN A 47 -10.15 23.63 -3.34
C ASN A 47 -11.10 24.31 -2.34
N GLU A 48 -12.41 24.18 -2.51
CA GLU A 48 -13.39 24.78 -1.59
C GLU A 48 -13.37 24.06 -0.23
N ILE A 49 -13.16 22.74 -0.23
CA ILE A 49 -13.01 21.97 1.02
C ILE A 49 -11.72 22.39 1.73
N VAL A 50 -10.61 22.50 0.98
CA VAL A 50 -9.28 22.81 1.53
C VAL A 50 -9.22 24.21 2.14
N LYS A 51 -9.89 25.21 1.56
CA LYS A 51 -9.97 26.58 2.08
C LYS A 51 -10.44 26.64 3.54
N ASP A 52 -11.34 25.78 3.97
CA ASP A 52 -11.86 25.75 5.34
C ASP A 52 -10.78 25.35 6.37
N PHE A 53 -9.64 24.87 5.91
CA PHE A 53 -8.50 24.45 6.73
C PHE A 53 -7.31 25.41 6.66
N GLU A 54 -7.38 26.47 5.86
CA GLU A 54 -6.36 27.52 5.83
C GLU A 54 -6.18 28.13 7.21
N GLY A 55 -4.93 28.26 7.65
CA GLY A 55 -4.60 28.73 9.00
C GLY A 55 -4.82 27.72 10.13
N ARG A 56 -5.51 26.60 9.87
CA ARG A 56 -5.70 25.50 10.84
C ARG A 56 -4.61 24.44 10.73
N ILE A 57 -4.11 24.19 9.53
CA ILE A 57 -3.06 23.22 9.22
C ILE A 57 -1.95 23.93 8.44
N PRO A 58 -0.66 23.71 8.77
CA PRO A 58 0.42 24.15 7.89
C PRO A 58 0.39 23.31 6.63
N MET A 59 -0.04 23.88 5.49
CA MET A 59 -0.26 23.11 4.27
C MET A 59 0.09 23.82 2.98
N THR A 60 0.35 23.03 1.95
CA THR A 60 0.47 23.42 0.55
C THR A 60 -0.58 22.65 -0.25
N TYR A 61 -1.43 23.35 -0.97
CA TYR A 61 -2.37 22.79 -1.94
C TYR A 61 -1.90 23.08 -3.35
N HIS A 62 -1.83 22.03 -4.17
CA HIS A 62 -1.50 22.16 -5.59
C HIS A 62 -2.50 21.36 -6.42
N ARG A 63 -3.15 22.03 -7.40
CA ARG A 63 -4.00 21.37 -8.38
C ARG A 63 -3.21 21.12 -9.66
N PHE A 64 -3.13 19.88 -10.08
CA PHE A 64 -2.51 19.52 -11.36
C PHE A 64 -3.48 19.77 -12.52
N ASP A 65 -2.92 20.00 -13.71
CA ASP A 65 -3.70 20.30 -14.92
C ASP A 65 -4.40 19.08 -15.50
N THR A 66 -3.94 17.86 -15.17
CA THR A 66 -4.46 16.60 -15.71
C THR A 66 -4.62 15.54 -14.64
N ASN A 67 -5.65 14.68 -14.79
CA ASN A 67 -5.79 13.48 -13.99
C ASN A 67 -4.76 12.44 -14.43
N LEU A 68 -3.82 12.10 -13.54
CA LEU A 68 -2.80 11.08 -13.77
C LEU A 68 -3.15 9.75 -13.06
N GLY A 69 -3.69 9.83 -11.86
CA GLY A 69 -4.02 8.65 -11.04
C GLY A 69 -5.06 7.74 -11.66
N GLY A 70 -5.88 8.25 -12.59
CA GLY A 70 -6.82 7.44 -13.36
C GLY A 70 -6.13 6.46 -14.33
N THR A 71 -4.88 6.71 -14.70
CA THR A 71 -4.07 5.88 -15.61
C THR A 71 -2.84 5.28 -14.93
N ASP A 72 -2.16 6.06 -14.09
CA ASP A 72 -0.96 5.64 -13.33
C ASP A 72 -1.00 6.25 -11.93
N LEU A 73 -1.55 5.47 -10.99
CA LEU A 73 -1.72 5.92 -9.61
C LEU A 73 -0.38 6.11 -8.89
N VAL A 74 0.63 5.30 -9.20
CA VAL A 74 1.96 5.43 -8.60
C VAL A 74 2.62 6.72 -9.09
N ALA A 75 2.53 7.03 -10.36
CA ALA A 75 3.05 8.30 -10.89
C ALA A 75 2.34 9.53 -10.26
N GLN A 76 1.05 9.39 -9.91
CA GLN A 76 0.33 10.42 -9.13
C GLN A 76 0.92 10.55 -7.72
N TRP A 77 1.24 9.46 -7.03
CA TRP A 77 1.90 9.52 -5.72
C TRP A 77 3.26 10.23 -5.81
N GLU A 78 4.07 9.85 -6.80
CA GLU A 78 5.41 10.40 -7.03
C GLU A 78 5.36 11.92 -7.26
N ARG A 79 4.46 12.41 -8.12
CA ARG A 79 4.38 13.86 -8.36
C ARG A 79 3.82 14.64 -7.16
N CYS A 80 3.01 14.01 -6.29
CA CYS A 80 2.60 14.62 -5.04
C CYS A 80 3.75 14.69 -4.04
N ILE A 81 4.58 13.64 -3.94
CA ILE A 81 5.80 13.63 -3.12
C ILE A 81 6.79 14.70 -3.62
N ALA A 82 6.88 14.92 -4.93
CA ALA A 82 7.73 15.96 -5.52
C ALA A 82 7.33 17.40 -5.13
N LEU A 83 6.13 17.63 -4.57
CA LEU A 83 5.72 18.94 -4.01
C LEU A 83 6.43 19.24 -2.68
N THR A 84 6.97 18.25 -2.00
CA THR A 84 7.58 18.39 -0.68
C THR A 84 8.90 19.13 -0.74
N GLN A 85 9.32 19.75 0.39
CA GLN A 85 10.47 20.65 0.44
C GLN A 85 11.73 20.00 1.04
N GLY A 86 11.81 18.67 1.03
CA GLY A 86 12.99 17.94 1.49
C GLY A 86 12.88 17.49 2.95
N GLU A 87 11.69 17.43 3.53
CA GLU A 87 11.48 16.86 4.86
C GLU A 87 12.07 15.46 4.91
N PRO A 88 12.80 15.10 6.00
CA PRO A 88 13.50 13.83 6.10
C PRO A 88 12.59 12.61 6.21
N TRP A 89 11.32 12.79 6.57
CA TRP A 89 10.32 11.72 6.62
C TRP A 89 9.10 12.06 5.77
N ILE A 90 8.54 11.04 5.11
CA ILE A 90 7.37 11.16 4.25
C ILE A 90 6.30 10.20 4.76
N TRP A 91 5.08 10.68 4.85
CA TRP A 91 3.87 9.91 5.10
C TRP A 91 2.92 10.07 3.93
N LEU A 92 2.89 9.07 3.03
CA LEU A 92 1.89 9.05 1.96
C LEU A 92 0.56 8.61 2.56
N PHE A 93 -0.38 9.53 2.61
CA PHE A 93 -1.71 9.32 3.16
C PHE A 93 -2.77 9.33 2.05
N SER A 94 -4.06 9.19 2.37
CA SER A 94 -5.15 9.10 1.39
C SER A 94 -6.17 10.22 1.63
N ASP A 95 -7.01 10.50 0.62
CA ASP A 95 -8.07 11.50 0.68
C ASP A 95 -9.38 10.98 1.33
N ASP A 96 -9.40 9.71 1.78
CA ASP A 96 -10.58 9.07 2.36
C ASP A 96 -10.33 8.36 3.72
N ASP A 97 -9.10 8.37 4.22
CA ASP A 97 -8.71 7.71 5.46
C ASP A 97 -8.67 8.70 6.65
N VAL A 98 -8.62 8.17 7.87
CA VAL A 98 -8.69 8.99 9.09
C VAL A 98 -7.52 8.67 10.02
N MET A 99 -6.80 9.71 10.42
CA MET A 99 -5.64 9.63 11.30
C MET A 99 -6.07 9.79 12.75
N GLY A 100 -5.61 8.93 13.65
CA GLY A 100 -5.78 9.10 15.09
C GLY A 100 -5.09 10.38 15.58
N PRO A 101 -5.62 11.08 16.60
CA PRO A 101 -5.15 12.43 16.97
C PRO A 101 -3.72 12.47 17.53
N GLU A 102 -3.14 11.34 17.91
CA GLU A 102 -1.80 11.25 18.48
C GLU A 102 -0.77 10.60 17.54
N CYS A 103 -1.12 10.31 16.29
CA CYS A 103 -0.23 9.63 15.36
C CYS A 103 1.09 10.40 15.15
N VAL A 104 1.03 11.71 14.89
CA VAL A 104 2.26 12.51 14.72
C VAL A 104 3.08 12.55 16.00
N ARG A 105 2.45 12.67 17.18
CA ARG A 105 3.15 12.61 18.45
C ARG A 105 3.89 11.29 18.63
N GLU A 106 3.19 10.18 18.45
CA GLU A 106 3.77 8.85 18.63
C GLU A 106 4.87 8.54 17.60
N PHE A 107 4.79 9.09 16.41
CA PHE A 107 5.90 9.04 15.46
C PHE A 107 7.16 9.70 16.05
N TYR A 108 7.02 10.86 16.68
CA TYR A 108 8.16 11.57 17.27
C TYR A 108 8.65 10.98 18.58
N GLU A 109 7.84 10.18 19.28
CA GLU A 109 8.28 9.38 20.44
C GLU A 109 9.20 8.21 20.04
N VAL A 110 9.16 7.75 18.79
CA VAL A 110 10.15 6.80 18.28
C VAL A 110 11.51 7.49 18.23
N PRO A 111 12.58 6.92 18.83
CA PRO A 111 13.92 7.53 18.81
C PRO A 111 14.38 7.86 17.39
N GLU A 112 15.04 9.00 17.22
CA GLU A 112 15.44 9.51 15.91
C GLU A 112 16.37 8.56 15.14
N ASP A 113 17.30 7.91 15.83
CA ASP A 113 18.18 6.88 15.25
C ASP A 113 17.40 5.68 14.71
N VAL A 114 16.28 5.32 15.36
CA VAL A 114 15.37 4.28 14.87
C VAL A 114 14.62 4.78 13.65
N ARG A 115 14.03 5.98 13.71
CA ARG A 115 13.26 6.57 12.59
C ARG A 115 14.11 6.73 11.32
N LYS A 116 15.40 7.04 11.45
CA LYS A 116 16.31 7.18 10.30
C LYS A 116 16.63 5.84 9.61
N ASN A 117 16.54 4.75 10.37
CA ASN A 117 17.01 3.42 9.96
C ASN A 117 15.90 2.36 9.86
N ALA A 118 14.63 2.78 9.88
CA ALA A 118 13.46 1.90 9.80
C ALA A 118 12.34 2.53 8.99
N VAL A 119 11.46 1.70 8.44
CA VAL A 119 10.12 2.10 8.02
C VAL A 119 9.23 2.08 9.25
N ILE A 120 8.54 3.16 9.57
CA ILE A 120 7.67 3.26 10.75
C ILE A 120 6.25 2.91 10.35
N HIS A 121 5.65 1.98 11.08
CA HIS A 121 4.31 1.44 10.81
C HIS A 121 3.34 1.77 11.94
N PHE A 122 2.09 2.06 11.59
CA PHE A 122 0.96 2.18 12.51
C PHE A 122 -0.01 1.03 12.32
N ASN A 123 -0.49 0.43 13.41
CA ASN A 123 -1.59 -0.50 13.32
C ASN A 123 -2.88 0.21 12.84
N ILE A 124 -3.75 -0.53 12.18
CA ILE A 124 -4.94 0.03 11.53
C ILE A 124 -6.24 -0.52 12.09
N ASN A 125 -7.29 0.30 11.97
CA ASN A 125 -8.67 -0.16 11.94
C ASN A 125 -9.19 -0.10 10.50
N ILE A 126 -10.11 -0.98 10.15
CA ILE A 126 -10.91 -0.86 8.92
C ILE A 126 -12.23 -0.22 9.29
N ILE A 127 -12.54 0.93 8.68
CA ILE A 127 -13.79 1.67 8.87
C ILE A 127 -14.65 1.62 7.60
N ASN A 128 -15.97 1.79 7.78
CA ASN A 128 -16.93 1.92 6.68
C ASN A 128 -17.16 3.41 6.30
N ASP A 129 -18.09 3.66 5.38
CA ASP A 129 -18.46 5.01 4.92
C ASP A 129 -19.04 5.92 6.04
N LYS A 130 -19.44 5.33 7.17
CA LYS A 130 -19.93 6.05 8.38
C LYS A 130 -18.83 6.20 9.43
N SER A 131 -17.57 5.94 9.09
CA SER A 131 -16.43 5.96 10.00
C SER A 131 -16.55 5.01 11.20
N THR A 132 -17.38 3.99 11.07
CA THR A 132 -17.55 2.95 12.09
C THR A 132 -16.51 1.85 11.84
N VAL A 133 -15.79 1.44 12.89
CA VAL A 133 -14.83 0.33 12.81
C VAL A 133 -15.61 -0.98 12.57
N ILE A 134 -15.32 -1.62 11.45
CA ILE A 134 -15.92 -2.88 11.00
C ILE A 134 -14.98 -4.07 11.15
N LYS A 135 -13.66 -3.82 11.24
CA LYS A 135 -12.66 -4.86 11.44
C LYS A 135 -11.41 -4.28 12.10
N ARG A 136 -10.82 -5.04 13.00
CA ARG A 136 -9.47 -4.80 13.54
C ARG A 136 -8.55 -5.92 13.04
N PRO A 137 -7.63 -5.65 12.12
CA PRO A 137 -6.65 -6.63 11.68
C PRO A 137 -5.73 -7.09 12.81
N ALA A 138 -4.99 -8.18 12.56
CA ALA A 138 -3.92 -8.59 13.46
C ALA A 138 -2.86 -7.47 13.57
N GLU A 139 -2.45 -7.17 14.78
CA GLU A 139 -1.38 -6.22 15.04
C GLU A 139 -0.05 -6.74 14.51
N TYR A 140 0.78 -5.82 14.03
CA TYR A 140 2.15 -6.14 13.68
C TYR A 140 2.99 -6.34 14.94
N PRO A 141 4.01 -7.21 14.90
CA PRO A 141 5.05 -7.22 15.91
C PRO A 141 5.73 -5.85 16.03
N ALA A 142 6.33 -5.57 17.19
CA ALA A 142 6.99 -4.28 17.45
C ALA A 142 8.11 -3.97 16.43
N GLN A 143 8.79 -5.01 15.96
CA GLN A 143 9.78 -4.93 14.89
C GLN A 143 9.72 -6.21 14.06
N ILE A 144 9.83 -6.07 12.74
CA ILE A 144 9.94 -7.19 11.80
C ILE A 144 11.01 -6.90 10.75
N SER A 145 11.73 -7.95 10.36
CA SER A 145 12.65 -7.90 9.22
C SER A 145 11.89 -7.88 7.89
N ALA A 146 12.59 -7.60 6.79
CA ALA A 146 12.02 -7.72 5.45
C ALA A 146 11.55 -9.16 5.16
N GLU A 147 12.29 -10.17 5.62
CA GLU A 147 11.92 -11.58 5.47
C GLU A 147 10.62 -11.91 6.22
N GLU A 148 10.51 -11.50 7.49
CA GLU A 148 9.29 -11.69 8.29
C GLU A 148 8.10 -10.96 7.68
N TYR A 149 8.29 -9.72 7.21
CA TYR A 149 7.23 -8.97 6.52
C TYR A 149 6.73 -9.75 5.29
N LEU A 150 7.64 -10.21 4.44
CA LEU A 150 7.30 -11.03 3.28
C LEU A 150 6.56 -12.31 3.69
N TYR A 151 7.08 -13.04 4.69
CA TYR A 151 6.47 -14.25 5.20
C TYR A 151 5.05 -14.02 5.72
N LEU A 152 4.86 -13.02 6.57
CA LEU A 152 3.56 -12.70 7.17
C LEU A 152 2.54 -12.28 6.12
N LYS A 153 2.94 -11.47 5.13
CA LYS A 153 2.08 -11.04 4.01
C LYS A 153 1.65 -12.21 3.14
N LEU A 154 2.59 -13.03 2.68
CA LEU A 154 2.30 -14.17 1.81
C LEU A 154 1.44 -15.24 2.50
N ASN A 155 1.47 -15.30 3.82
CA ASN A 155 0.65 -16.21 4.62
C ASN A 155 -0.69 -15.61 5.07
N GLY A 156 -1.00 -14.36 4.68
CA GLY A 156 -2.22 -13.67 5.09
C GLY A 156 -2.32 -13.43 6.59
N LYS A 157 -1.17 -13.39 7.30
CA LYS A 157 -1.11 -13.13 8.75
C LYS A 157 -1.25 -11.65 9.08
N ILE A 158 -0.79 -10.79 8.16
CA ILE A 158 -0.91 -9.35 8.22
C ILE A 158 -1.49 -8.84 6.91
N ILE A 159 -2.15 -7.69 6.97
CA ILE A 159 -2.56 -6.90 5.80
C ILE A 159 -1.81 -5.59 5.84
N SER A 160 -1.63 -4.95 4.70
CA SER A 160 -1.07 -3.60 4.62
C SER A 160 -1.72 -2.81 3.52
N TYR A 161 -1.75 -1.51 3.73
CA TYR A 161 -2.17 -0.49 2.77
C TYR A 161 -1.09 0.59 2.71
N VAL A 162 -1.28 1.60 1.88
CA VAL A 162 -0.28 2.65 1.72
C VAL A 162 -0.20 3.59 2.92
N VAL A 163 -1.31 3.80 3.62
CA VAL A 163 -1.51 4.92 4.56
C VAL A 163 -0.93 4.71 5.96
N GLU A 164 -0.51 3.50 6.29
CA GLU A 164 -0.04 3.15 7.63
C GLU A 164 1.49 3.23 7.82
N PHE A 165 2.22 3.68 6.78
CA PHE A 165 3.67 3.72 6.80
C PHE A 165 4.23 5.14 6.66
N ILE A 166 5.20 5.47 7.53
CA ILE A 166 6.07 6.63 7.39
C ILE A 166 7.47 6.13 7.08
N PHE A 167 8.12 6.73 6.10
CA PHE A 167 9.41 6.27 5.63
C PHE A 167 10.44 7.40 5.54
N PRO A 168 11.74 7.08 5.76
CA PRO A 168 12.82 8.02 5.55
C PRO A 168 12.96 8.39 4.08
N ARG A 169 13.05 9.69 3.77
CA ARG A 169 13.34 10.18 2.42
C ARG A 169 14.63 9.57 1.86
N ALA A 170 15.67 9.43 2.69
CA ALA A 170 16.93 8.86 2.26
C ALA A 170 16.79 7.42 1.71
N ILE A 171 15.94 6.59 2.34
CA ILE A 171 15.67 5.23 1.86
C ILE A 171 14.81 5.28 0.57
N TYR A 172 13.80 6.16 0.54
CA TYR A 172 12.96 6.36 -0.64
C TYR A 172 13.79 6.78 -1.87
N ASP A 173 14.65 7.78 -1.71
CA ASP A 173 15.52 8.27 -2.79
C ASP A 173 16.53 7.18 -3.22
N HIS A 174 17.10 6.44 -2.25
CA HIS A 174 18.04 5.35 -2.51
C HIS A 174 17.43 4.22 -3.36
N ILE A 175 16.18 3.85 -3.09
CA ILE A 175 15.49 2.79 -3.86
C ILE A 175 14.91 3.29 -5.19
N GLY A 176 14.90 4.61 -5.43
CA GLY A 176 14.41 5.24 -6.65
C GLY A 176 12.89 5.43 -6.70
N GLY A 177 12.24 5.61 -5.55
CA GLY A 177 10.79 5.86 -5.45
C GLY A 177 9.96 4.60 -5.26
N PHE A 178 8.66 4.72 -5.51
CA PHE A 178 7.72 3.60 -5.40
C PHE A 178 7.89 2.58 -6.53
N VAL A 179 7.81 1.30 -6.19
CA VAL A 179 7.73 0.23 -7.20
C VAL A 179 6.39 0.35 -7.92
N ASN A 180 6.43 0.50 -9.25
CA ASN A 180 5.20 0.74 -10.03
C ASN A 180 4.68 -0.55 -10.67
N PHE A 181 3.44 -0.91 -10.33
CA PHE A 181 2.65 -1.94 -10.99
C PHE A 181 1.32 -1.37 -11.44
N ASP A 182 0.77 -1.97 -12.47
CA ASP A 182 -0.54 -1.57 -13.01
C ASP A 182 -1.62 -1.54 -11.91
N LEU A 183 -2.50 -0.54 -11.92
CA LEU A 183 -3.48 -0.24 -10.88
C LEU A 183 -2.87 0.04 -9.48
N ALA A 184 -1.57 0.27 -9.39
CA ALA A 184 -0.81 0.25 -8.13
C ALA A 184 -1.02 -1.06 -7.32
N TRP A 185 -1.46 -2.15 -7.97
CA TRP A 185 -1.84 -3.38 -7.29
C TRP A 185 -0.63 -4.14 -6.77
N GLY A 186 -0.35 -3.97 -5.47
CA GLY A 186 0.83 -4.47 -4.77
C GLY A 186 2.06 -3.57 -4.86
N SER A 187 1.94 -2.36 -5.44
CA SER A 187 3.02 -1.37 -5.48
C SER A 187 3.47 -0.97 -4.08
N ASP A 188 2.52 -0.71 -3.18
CA ASP A 188 2.76 -0.45 -1.78
C ASP A 188 3.50 -1.60 -1.10
N PHE A 189 3.00 -2.83 -1.22
CA PHE A 189 3.62 -4.02 -0.63
C PHE A 189 5.07 -4.19 -1.10
N MET A 190 5.34 -4.09 -2.40
CA MET A 190 6.70 -4.25 -2.93
C MET A 190 7.62 -3.10 -2.53
N THR A 191 7.08 -1.89 -2.41
CA THR A 191 7.84 -0.73 -1.93
C THR A 191 8.23 -0.87 -0.46
N TRP A 192 7.29 -1.25 0.41
CA TRP A 192 7.60 -1.50 1.83
C TRP A 192 8.58 -2.64 2.01
N LEU A 193 8.44 -3.72 1.23
CA LEU A 193 9.39 -4.83 1.23
C LEU A 193 10.79 -4.34 0.81
N ARG A 194 10.89 -3.55 -0.24
CA ARG A 194 12.16 -2.99 -0.72
C ARG A 194 12.78 -2.06 0.31
N MET A 195 12.01 -1.14 0.88
CA MET A 195 12.48 -0.22 1.91
C MET A 195 12.95 -0.98 3.16
N ALA A 196 12.19 -2.00 3.61
CA ALA A 196 12.59 -2.83 4.74
C ALA A 196 13.87 -3.62 4.48
N THR A 197 14.13 -4.02 3.21
CA THR A 197 15.37 -4.70 2.81
C THR A 197 16.58 -3.77 2.88
N GLU A 198 16.40 -2.50 2.51
CA GLU A 198 17.47 -1.50 2.50
C GLU A 198 17.63 -0.77 3.84
N SER A 199 16.72 -0.99 4.78
CA SER A 199 16.79 -0.41 6.10
C SER A 199 17.54 -1.32 7.08
N GLU A 200 18.31 -0.75 8.01
CA GLU A 200 19.05 -1.53 9.03
C GLU A 200 18.11 -2.24 10.02
N ARG A 201 16.92 -1.68 10.25
CA ARG A 201 15.98 -2.13 11.28
C ARG A 201 14.69 -2.74 10.75
N GLY A 202 14.51 -2.80 9.42
CA GLY A 202 13.28 -3.30 8.81
C GLY A 202 12.09 -2.38 9.04
N ILE A 203 10.98 -2.94 9.53
CA ILE A 203 9.76 -2.20 9.88
C ILE A 203 9.62 -2.16 11.40
N MET A 204 9.44 -0.96 11.94
CA MET A 204 9.21 -0.70 13.35
C MET A 204 7.77 -0.25 13.56
N THR A 205 7.03 -0.95 14.40
CA THR A 205 5.62 -0.62 14.68
C THR A 205 5.52 0.29 15.90
N VAL A 206 4.84 1.41 15.74
CA VAL A 206 4.48 2.31 16.84
C VAL A 206 3.58 1.54 17.82
N LYS A 207 3.81 1.73 19.12
CA LYS A 207 2.98 1.09 20.14
C LYS A 207 1.51 1.42 19.91
N PRO A 208 0.64 0.42 19.74
CA PRO A 208 -0.76 0.68 19.45
C PRO A 208 -1.46 1.33 20.66
N THR A 209 -2.12 2.45 20.39
CA THR A 209 -3.06 3.09 21.31
C THR A 209 -4.31 3.48 20.53
N GLU A 210 -5.46 3.57 21.18
CA GLU A 210 -6.69 3.97 20.49
C GLU A 210 -6.60 5.32 19.79
N LYS A 211 -5.68 6.18 20.25
CA LYS A 211 -5.47 7.52 19.70
C LYS A 211 -4.37 7.61 18.63
N ALA A 212 -3.59 6.55 18.44
CA ALA A 212 -2.51 6.46 17.46
C ALA A 212 -2.75 5.32 16.46
N MET A 213 -3.98 5.15 16.02
CA MET A 213 -4.38 4.20 14.97
C MET A 213 -4.64 4.95 13.68
N VAL A 214 -4.28 4.34 12.56
CA VAL A 214 -4.74 4.76 11.25
C VAL A 214 -6.04 4.01 10.93
N ASN A 215 -7.06 4.73 10.48
CA ASN A 215 -8.34 4.15 10.13
C ASN A 215 -8.47 4.15 8.60
N TRP A 216 -8.23 2.98 8.00
CA TRP A 216 -8.36 2.77 6.58
C TRP A 216 -9.84 2.57 6.20
N ARG A 217 -10.33 3.33 5.21
CA ARG A 217 -11.72 3.28 4.80
C ARG A 217 -11.97 2.25 3.69
N MET A 218 -12.84 1.31 3.97
CA MET A 218 -13.39 0.41 2.96
C MET A 218 -14.65 1.07 2.35
N SER A 219 -14.49 1.69 1.20
CA SER A 219 -15.57 2.34 0.46
C SER A 219 -15.78 1.72 -0.92
N THR A 220 -16.94 1.99 -1.53
CA THR A 220 -17.24 1.58 -2.91
C THR A 220 -16.45 2.37 -3.96
N GLU A 221 -15.83 3.48 -3.56
CA GLU A 221 -14.98 4.31 -4.43
C GLU A 221 -13.55 3.76 -4.59
N ASN A 222 -13.19 2.73 -3.83
CA ASN A 222 -11.87 2.12 -3.90
C ASN A 222 -11.75 1.14 -5.08
N ILE A 223 -10.53 0.98 -5.62
CA ILE A 223 -10.23 0.01 -6.68
C ILE A 223 -10.37 -1.43 -6.16
N SER A 224 -10.10 -1.66 -4.88
CA SER A 224 -10.06 -3.00 -4.27
C SER A 224 -11.36 -3.80 -4.43
N PRO A 225 -12.58 -3.25 -4.22
CA PRO A 225 -13.82 -3.99 -4.38
C PRO A 225 -14.26 -4.18 -5.85
N ASN A 226 -13.64 -3.49 -6.81
CA ASN A 226 -14.01 -3.62 -8.22
C ASN A 226 -13.60 -5.00 -8.76
N LYS A 227 -14.60 -5.82 -9.17
CA LYS A 227 -14.42 -7.20 -9.65
C LYS A 227 -14.87 -7.37 -11.12
N THR A 228 -14.79 -6.32 -11.93
CA THR A 228 -15.02 -6.49 -13.37
C THR A 228 -13.92 -7.35 -14.00
N TYR A 229 -14.26 -8.07 -15.07
CA TYR A 229 -13.31 -8.90 -15.82
C TYR A 229 -12.02 -8.13 -16.17
N ALA A 230 -12.16 -6.91 -16.71
CA ALA A 230 -11.02 -6.10 -17.13
C ALA A 230 -10.09 -5.74 -15.96
N ILE A 231 -10.65 -5.38 -14.81
CA ILE A 231 -9.89 -5.04 -13.60
C ILE A 231 -9.24 -6.28 -13.00
N GLU A 232 -9.97 -7.40 -12.89
CA GLU A 232 -9.40 -8.62 -12.32
C GLU A 232 -8.26 -9.20 -13.18
N LYS A 233 -8.37 -9.09 -14.51
CA LYS A 233 -7.28 -9.46 -15.42
C LYS A 233 -6.01 -8.64 -15.13
N ARG A 234 -6.14 -7.32 -15.05
CA ARG A 234 -5.03 -6.41 -14.73
C ARG A 234 -4.43 -6.69 -13.34
N LYS A 235 -5.26 -6.97 -12.33
CA LYS A 235 -4.79 -7.36 -11.00
C LYS A 235 -3.95 -8.65 -11.03
N ILE A 236 -4.38 -9.67 -11.78
CA ILE A 236 -3.63 -10.92 -11.92
C ILE A 236 -2.28 -10.68 -12.59
N GLU A 237 -2.22 -9.90 -13.67
CA GLU A 237 -0.97 -9.54 -14.34
C GLU A 237 -0.03 -8.78 -13.39
N SER A 238 -0.55 -7.84 -12.61
CA SER A 238 0.23 -7.14 -11.57
C SER A 238 0.77 -8.12 -10.51
N LEU A 239 -0.03 -9.08 -10.06
CA LEU A 239 0.41 -10.09 -9.07
C LEU A 239 1.50 -11.02 -9.62
N ILE A 240 1.47 -11.34 -10.91
CA ILE A 240 2.56 -12.07 -11.57
C ILE A 240 3.83 -11.21 -11.58
N GLY A 241 3.71 -9.92 -11.89
CA GLY A 241 4.79 -8.94 -11.80
C GLY A 241 5.37 -8.84 -10.37
N ASN A 242 4.50 -8.77 -9.36
CA ASN A 242 4.90 -8.78 -7.95
C ASN A 242 5.71 -10.05 -7.60
N ALA A 243 5.25 -11.22 -8.04
CA ALA A 243 5.96 -12.48 -7.80
C ALA A 243 7.34 -12.51 -8.49
N ALA A 244 7.44 -11.97 -9.70
CA ALA A 244 8.70 -11.82 -10.40
C ALA A 244 9.66 -10.86 -9.68
N TYR A 245 9.14 -9.74 -9.18
CA TYR A 245 9.89 -8.75 -8.39
C TYR A 245 10.43 -9.37 -7.08
N ILE A 246 9.57 -10.06 -6.32
CA ILE A 246 9.99 -10.78 -5.11
C ILE A 246 11.15 -11.73 -5.45
N ARG A 247 11.02 -12.53 -6.50
CA ARG A 247 12.07 -13.46 -6.90
C ARG A 247 13.39 -12.77 -7.24
N ALA A 248 13.32 -11.63 -7.92
CA ALA A 248 14.52 -10.83 -8.22
C ALA A 248 15.17 -10.32 -6.92
N LEU A 249 14.36 -9.84 -5.98
CA LEU A 249 14.80 -9.35 -4.68
C LEU A 249 15.47 -10.46 -3.85
N LEU A 250 14.88 -11.65 -3.79
CA LEU A 250 15.46 -12.82 -3.10
C LEU A 250 16.85 -13.19 -3.67
N LYS A 251 17.03 -13.12 -4.98
CA LYS A 251 18.30 -13.37 -5.64
C LYS A 251 19.35 -12.27 -5.38
N GLN A 252 18.91 -11.03 -5.32
CA GLN A 252 19.78 -9.88 -5.07
C GLN A 252 20.26 -9.84 -3.60
N TYR A 253 19.41 -10.26 -2.66
CA TYR A 253 19.64 -10.18 -1.21
C TYR A 253 19.50 -11.54 -0.51
N PRO A 254 20.25 -12.59 -0.92
CA PRO A 254 20.05 -13.95 -0.42
C PRO A 254 20.22 -14.08 1.10
N LYS A 255 21.06 -13.22 1.71
CA LYS A 255 21.28 -13.24 3.17
C LYS A 255 20.09 -12.70 3.98
N HIS A 256 19.22 -11.89 3.35
CA HIS A 256 18.03 -11.32 4.00
C HIS A 256 16.82 -12.25 3.92
N TYR A 257 16.86 -13.31 3.11
CA TYR A 257 15.71 -14.13 2.76
C TYR A 257 16.00 -15.65 2.75
N ASP A 258 16.93 -16.11 3.59
CA ASP A 258 17.42 -17.51 3.56
C ASP A 258 16.32 -18.57 3.81
N GLY A 259 15.26 -18.21 4.55
CA GLY A 259 14.13 -19.12 4.84
C GLY A 259 13.01 -19.13 3.81
N VAL A 260 12.77 -18.00 3.13
CA VAL A 260 11.56 -17.80 2.30
C VAL A 260 11.61 -18.55 0.98
N GLU A 261 12.79 -18.73 0.38
CA GLU A 261 12.92 -19.45 -0.91
C GLU A 261 12.47 -20.91 -0.83
N LYS A 262 12.55 -21.51 0.35
CA LYS A 262 12.15 -22.91 0.60
C LYS A 262 10.65 -23.10 0.74
N GLU A 263 9.90 -22.06 0.97
CA GLU A 263 8.49 -22.16 1.35
C GLU A 263 7.48 -22.00 0.21
N PHE A 264 7.81 -22.03 -1.05
CA PHE A 264 6.89 -22.02 -2.22
C PHE A 264 5.56 -21.24 -2.09
N ARG A 265 5.36 -20.45 -1.04
CA ARG A 265 4.06 -19.80 -0.75
C ARG A 265 3.80 -18.60 -1.65
N PHE A 266 4.85 -17.93 -2.09
CA PHE A 266 4.71 -16.86 -3.08
C PHE A 266 4.24 -17.39 -4.46
N VAL A 267 4.46 -18.66 -4.76
CA VAL A 267 3.92 -19.31 -5.98
C VAL A 267 2.40 -19.31 -5.96
N LYS A 268 1.79 -19.49 -4.78
CA LYS A 268 0.32 -19.50 -4.63
C LYS A 268 -0.30 -18.11 -4.70
N PHE A 269 0.46 -17.06 -4.57
CA PHE A 269 -0.04 -15.69 -4.44
C PHE A 269 -0.89 -15.25 -5.65
N PRO A 270 -0.38 -15.25 -6.91
CA PRO A 270 -1.24 -14.96 -8.05
C PRO A 270 -2.28 -16.06 -8.33
N PHE A 271 -1.94 -17.32 -8.14
CA PHE A 271 -2.87 -18.44 -8.40
C PHE A 271 -4.07 -18.46 -7.44
N GLY A 272 -3.91 -17.95 -6.21
CA GLY A 272 -5.01 -17.77 -5.28
C GLY A 272 -6.05 -16.79 -5.80
N GLU A 273 -5.64 -15.71 -6.46
CA GLU A 273 -6.55 -14.74 -7.07
C GLU A 273 -7.22 -15.31 -8.33
N ILE A 274 -6.47 -15.99 -9.18
CA ILE A 274 -7.03 -16.69 -10.34
C ILE A 274 -8.09 -17.71 -9.89
N LEU A 275 -7.84 -18.47 -8.84
CA LEU A 275 -8.78 -19.46 -8.29
C LEU A 275 -10.08 -18.77 -7.77
N ARG A 276 -9.94 -17.68 -7.02
CA ARG A 276 -11.10 -16.92 -6.50
C ARG A 276 -12.00 -16.40 -7.62
N ASN A 277 -11.39 -15.95 -8.70
CA ASN A 277 -12.05 -15.30 -9.83
C ASN A 277 -12.16 -16.22 -11.07
N ARG A 278 -11.95 -17.53 -10.95
CA ARG A 278 -11.85 -18.49 -12.07
C ARG A 278 -13.05 -18.49 -12.99
N ASN A 279 -14.22 -18.08 -12.51
CA ASN A 279 -15.44 -18.03 -13.34
C ASN A 279 -15.43 -16.86 -14.33
N LEU A 280 -14.63 -15.83 -14.10
CA LEU A 280 -14.48 -14.69 -15.00
C LEU A 280 -13.59 -15.03 -16.22
N PHE A 281 -12.72 -16.03 -16.12
CA PHE A 281 -11.71 -16.32 -17.13
C PHE A 281 -12.02 -17.59 -17.92
N THR A 282 -11.66 -17.63 -19.20
CA THR A 282 -11.67 -18.83 -20.04
C THR A 282 -10.53 -19.78 -19.63
N LEU A 283 -10.62 -21.05 -20.07
CA LEU A 283 -9.54 -22.01 -19.86
C LEU A 283 -8.22 -21.56 -20.53
N LYS A 284 -8.36 -20.92 -21.71
CA LYS A 284 -7.23 -20.38 -22.45
C LYS A 284 -6.52 -19.27 -21.66
N GLU A 285 -7.28 -18.35 -21.08
CA GLU A 285 -6.70 -17.25 -20.28
C GLU A 285 -6.03 -17.74 -18.99
N ILE A 286 -6.61 -18.74 -18.32
CA ILE A 286 -5.96 -19.37 -17.15
C ILE A 286 -4.62 -19.98 -17.55
N HIS A 287 -4.56 -20.64 -18.71
CA HIS A 287 -3.32 -21.16 -19.27
C HIS A 287 -2.33 -20.04 -19.62
N GLU A 288 -2.77 -18.96 -20.25
CA GLU A 288 -1.94 -17.79 -20.57
C GLU A 288 -1.33 -17.16 -19.32
N PHE A 289 -2.07 -17.00 -18.23
CA PHE A 289 -1.54 -16.53 -16.94
C PHE A 289 -0.47 -17.48 -16.39
N THR A 290 -0.69 -18.79 -16.49
CA THR A 290 0.29 -19.80 -16.05
C THR A 290 1.58 -19.72 -16.87
N GLU A 291 1.49 -19.59 -18.18
CA GLU A 291 2.65 -19.43 -19.05
C GLU A 291 3.40 -18.11 -18.77
N HIS A 292 2.66 -17.03 -18.56
CA HIS A 292 3.25 -15.75 -18.17
C HIS A 292 4.02 -15.89 -16.84
N TYR A 293 3.42 -16.54 -15.83
CA TYR A 293 4.06 -16.82 -14.56
C TYR A 293 5.33 -17.67 -14.75
N ARG A 294 5.25 -18.77 -15.52
CA ARG A 294 6.40 -19.66 -15.79
C ARG A 294 7.56 -18.91 -16.43
N LYS A 295 7.28 -18.06 -17.38
CA LYS A 295 8.28 -17.26 -18.10
C LYS A 295 9.00 -16.26 -17.19
N HIS A 296 8.29 -15.56 -16.31
CA HIS A 296 8.85 -14.45 -15.55
C HIS A 296 9.24 -14.83 -14.12
N VAL A 297 8.52 -15.75 -13.49
CA VAL A 297 8.77 -16.18 -12.12
C VAL A 297 9.47 -17.55 -12.07
N GLY A 298 9.17 -18.46 -12.95
CA GLY A 298 9.69 -19.84 -12.94
C GLY A 298 8.81 -20.79 -12.12
N PHE A 299 9.40 -21.76 -11.39
CA PHE A 299 8.67 -22.77 -10.60
C PHE A 299 7.64 -23.56 -11.42
N THR A 300 8.05 -23.98 -12.60
CA THR A 300 7.21 -24.59 -13.64
C THR A 300 6.28 -25.70 -13.11
N THR A 301 6.80 -26.67 -12.34
CA THR A 301 6.01 -27.79 -11.82
C THR A 301 4.87 -27.31 -10.91
N HIS A 302 5.15 -26.37 -10.01
CA HIS A 302 4.15 -25.83 -9.10
C HIS A 302 3.08 -25.00 -9.83
N ALA A 303 3.49 -24.22 -10.82
CA ALA A 303 2.57 -23.45 -11.66
C ALA A 303 1.59 -24.39 -12.38
N ILE A 304 2.08 -25.48 -12.97
CA ILE A 304 1.25 -26.49 -13.63
C ILE A 304 0.27 -27.15 -12.64
N VAL A 305 0.74 -27.54 -11.44
CA VAL A 305 -0.14 -28.11 -10.41
C VAL A 305 -1.24 -27.14 -10.01
N CYS A 306 -0.90 -25.87 -9.81
CA CYS A 306 -1.89 -24.82 -9.49
C CYS A 306 -2.89 -24.63 -10.63
N GLU A 307 -2.44 -24.60 -11.88
CA GLU A 307 -3.31 -24.53 -13.06
C GLU A 307 -4.28 -25.70 -13.10
N LEU A 308 -3.78 -26.95 -13.00
CA LEU A 308 -4.62 -28.15 -13.02
C LEU A 308 -5.68 -28.11 -11.91
N TYR A 309 -5.31 -27.68 -10.70
CA TYR A 309 -6.27 -27.53 -9.61
C TYR A 309 -7.37 -26.48 -9.94
N ILE A 310 -7.01 -25.36 -10.53
CA ILE A 310 -7.96 -24.31 -10.94
C ILE A 310 -8.91 -24.85 -12.05
N LEU A 311 -8.38 -25.56 -13.04
CA LEU A 311 -9.14 -26.14 -14.15
C LEU A 311 -10.15 -27.18 -13.64
N ILE A 312 -9.71 -28.11 -12.78
CA ILE A 312 -10.58 -29.11 -12.14
C ILE A 312 -11.67 -28.43 -11.31
N SER A 313 -11.30 -27.44 -10.48
CA SER A 313 -12.27 -26.69 -9.68
C SER A 313 -13.31 -25.94 -10.53
N LYS A 314 -12.91 -25.41 -11.69
CA LYS A 314 -13.82 -24.76 -12.63
C LYS A 314 -14.74 -25.77 -13.33
N TYR A 315 -14.25 -26.97 -13.64
CA TYR A 315 -15.04 -28.04 -14.25
C TYR A 315 -16.11 -28.57 -13.29
N LEU A 316 -15.76 -28.88 -12.05
CA LEU A 316 -16.68 -29.38 -11.05
C LEU A 316 -17.86 -28.43 -10.81
N LEU A 317 -17.63 -27.13 -10.70
CA LEU A 317 -18.70 -26.14 -10.54
C LEU A 317 -19.64 -26.01 -11.76
N ARG A 318 -19.23 -26.46 -12.96
CA ARG A 318 -20.13 -26.50 -14.13
C ARG A 318 -21.11 -27.65 -14.10
N HIS A 319 -20.82 -28.70 -13.34
CA HIS A 319 -21.64 -29.90 -13.25
C HIS A 319 -22.55 -29.93 -12.00
N GLU A 320 -22.39 -28.97 -11.07
CA GLU A 320 -23.27 -28.80 -9.93
C GLU A 320 -24.45 -27.82 -10.18
N ARG A 321 -24.57 -27.28 -11.40
CA ARG A 321 -25.66 -26.45 -11.89
C ARG A 321 -26.44 -27.15 -13.00
#